data_498ed5444d816d5cdea1380ec3e55cc5
#
_entry.id   498ed5444d816d5cdea1380ec3e55cc5
#
_cell.length_a   1.000
_cell.length_b   1.000
_cell.length_c   1.000
_cell.angle_alpha   90.00
_cell.angle_beta   90.00
_cell.angle_gamma   90.00
#
_symmetry.space_group_name_H-M   'P 1'
#
loop_
_entity.id
_entity.type
_entity.pdbx_description
1 polymer ?
#
loop_
_entity_poly.entity_id
_entity_poly.type
_entity_poly.pdbx_seq_one_letter_code
_entity_poly.pdbx_strand_id
1 'polypeptide(L)'
;RGTVKDSTGEPVPGANVFWMNTGQGVTTKVDGTFSITKPSKSHILVVSFIGFQNDTIHVDSKKQELEIVLRGGVELKEVNVVSRKLGTMKLRNSVMNEDMISSAELSRAACCNLGESFVTNPSVDVSYSDAATGAKQIKLLGLSGTYVQMLTENIPNYRGAAAPYGLGYVPGPWMQSIQVSKGISSVKNGYEAITGQINVEFKKPQLPEADWVSANLFASTTNRYEANADATLKLSKRWSTSLLAHYENETKAHDGNDDGFVDIPQVEQYNVWNRWAYMGDHYVFQAGFKALSETRSSGQSTHGDMYSGELYKVGIDTER
;
A
#
# COMPACT_ATOMS: atom_id res chain seq x y z
N ARG A 1 37.21 -14.31 32.70
CA ARG A 1 37.78 -13.71 31.48
C ARG A 1 37.47 -14.61 30.30
N GLY A 2 37.47 -14.08 29.08
CA GLY A 2 37.28 -14.89 27.90
C GLY A 2 37.57 -14.15 26.60
N THR A 3 37.49 -14.88 25.50
CA THR A 3 37.67 -14.37 24.12
C THR A 3 36.50 -14.74 23.29
N VAL A 4 36.03 -13.83 22.45
CA VAL A 4 34.95 -14.03 21.46
C VAL A 4 35.58 -14.02 20.08
N LYS A 5 35.33 -15.09 19.32
CA LYS A 5 35.77 -15.29 17.94
C LYS A 5 34.59 -15.58 17.04
N ASP A 6 34.75 -15.40 15.76
CA ASP A 6 33.80 -15.89 14.76
C ASP A 6 34.08 -17.32 14.35
N SER A 7 33.27 -17.87 13.42
CA SER A 7 33.43 -19.23 12.91
C SER A 7 34.70 -19.44 12.08
N THR A 8 35.39 -18.37 11.67
CA THR A 8 36.67 -18.41 10.96
C THR A 8 37.88 -18.32 11.89
N GLY A 9 37.62 -18.08 13.20
CA GLY A 9 38.64 -17.92 14.23
C GLY A 9 39.12 -16.48 14.43
N GLU A 10 38.55 -15.53 13.72
CA GLU A 10 38.86 -14.10 13.86
C GLU A 10 38.23 -13.52 15.13
N PRO A 11 38.95 -12.64 15.85
CA PRO A 11 38.40 -11.98 17.03
C PRO A 11 37.22 -11.07 16.67
N VAL A 12 36.17 -11.05 17.47
CA VAL A 12 34.99 -10.20 17.27
C VAL A 12 35.05 -9.02 18.26
N PRO A 13 35.51 -7.83 17.82
CA PRO A 13 35.53 -6.65 18.65
C PRO A 13 34.15 -6.03 18.80
N GLY A 14 33.84 -5.48 19.98
CA GLY A 14 32.56 -4.81 20.25
C GLY A 14 31.39 -5.72 20.50
N ALA A 15 31.58 -7.04 20.63
CA ALA A 15 30.52 -7.96 21.01
C ALA A 15 30.05 -7.66 22.45
N ASN A 16 28.73 -7.64 22.66
CA ASN A 16 28.15 -7.44 23.98
C ASN A 16 28.18 -8.76 24.76
N VAL A 17 28.74 -8.75 25.95
CA VAL A 17 28.83 -9.88 26.87
C VAL A 17 28.15 -9.51 28.17
N PHE A 18 27.04 -10.15 28.51
CA PHE A 18 26.25 -9.78 29.69
C PHE A 18 25.66 -10.97 30.40
N TRP A 19 25.42 -10.83 31.70
CA TRP A 19 24.77 -11.83 32.52
C TRP A 19 23.26 -11.74 32.39
N MET A 20 22.63 -12.87 32.07
CA MET A 20 21.18 -12.95 31.87
C MET A 20 20.43 -12.50 33.14
N ASN A 21 19.39 -11.69 32.97
CA ASN A 21 18.57 -11.11 34.05
C ASN A 21 19.35 -10.25 35.06
N THR A 22 20.47 -9.65 34.63
CA THR A 22 21.22 -8.68 35.44
C THR A 22 21.51 -7.43 34.60
N GLY A 23 21.77 -6.32 35.23
CA GLY A 23 22.23 -5.09 34.53
C GLY A 23 23.74 -5.08 34.24
N GLN A 24 24.47 -6.20 34.43
CA GLN A 24 25.91 -6.25 34.27
C GLN A 24 26.31 -6.79 32.90
N GLY A 25 27.03 -6.00 32.14
CA GLY A 25 27.55 -6.36 30.81
C GLY A 25 28.84 -5.57 30.51
N VAL A 26 29.63 -6.09 29.58
CA VAL A 26 30.83 -5.49 29.00
C VAL A 26 30.88 -5.71 27.52
N THR A 27 31.68 -4.95 26.78
CA THR A 27 31.98 -5.19 25.37
C THR A 27 33.37 -5.80 25.21
N THR A 28 33.55 -6.63 24.18
CA THR A 28 34.87 -7.16 23.82
C THR A 28 35.79 -6.07 23.30
N LYS A 29 37.06 -6.20 23.60
CA LYS A 29 38.14 -5.31 23.10
C LYS A 29 38.44 -5.63 21.62
N VAL A 30 39.37 -4.88 21.02
CA VAL A 30 39.79 -5.07 19.62
C VAL A 30 40.35 -6.47 19.34
N ASP A 31 40.95 -7.09 20.34
CA ASP A 31 41.48 -8.47 20.30
C ASP A 31 40.43 -9.53 20.63
N GLY A 32 39.15 -9.16 20.72
CA GLY A 32 38.06 -10.05 21.08
C GLY A 32 38.03 -10.45 22.58
N THR A 33 38.92 -9.95 23.40
CA THR A 33 38.97 -10.31 24.83
C THR A 33 37.94 -9.54 25.66
N PHE A 34 37.44 -10.16 26.74
CA PHE A 34 36.59 -9.49 27.73
C PHE A 34 36.91 -9.95 29.15
N SER A 35 36.56 -9.10 30.11
CA SER A 35 36.63 -9.42 31.53
C SER A 35 35.38 -8.93 32.23
N ILE A 36 34.60 -9.85 32.82
CA ILE A 36 33.35 -9.56 33.51
C ILE A 36 33.32 -10.28 34.85
N THR A 37 32.86 -9.62 35.92
CA THR A 37 32.72 -10.21 37.25
C THR A 37 31.41 -11.04 37.28
N LYS A 38 31.50 -12.26 37.86
CA LYS A 38 30.33 -13.14 37.97
C LYS A 38 29.43 -12.65 39.12
N PRO A 39 28.14 -12.35 38.83
CA PRO A 39 27.17 -12.03 39.87
C PRO A 39 26.71 -13.27 40.59
N SER A 40 26.30 -13.12 41.87
CA SER A 40 25.75 -14.24 42.66
C SER A 40 24.41 -14.76 42.15
N LYS A 41 23.68 -13.98 41.36
CA LYS A 41 22.30 -14.21 40.91
C LYS A 41 22.16 -14.84 39.52
N SER A 42 23.24 -14.94 38.76
CA SER A 42 23.15 -15.50 37.39
C SER A 42 24.34 -16.40 37.07
N HIS A 43 24.05 -17.51 36.41
CA HIS A 43 25.03 -18.48 35.91
C HIS A 43 25.06 -18.53 34.36
N ILE A 44 24.24 -17.69 33.71
CA ILE A 44 24.08 -17.70 32.27
C ILE A 44 24.69 -16.42 31.70
N LEU A 45 25.74 -16.59 30.88
CA LEU A 45 26.39 -15.54 30.12
C LEU A 45 25.84 -15.54 28.71
N VAL A 46 25.42 -14.39 28.23
CA VAL A 46 24.92 -14.19 26.87
C VAL A 46 25.91 -13.33 26.11
N VAL A 47 26.26 -13.75 24.91
CA VAL A 47 27.10 -12.99 23.98
C VAL A 47 26.32 -12.68 22.72
N SER A 48 26.29 -11.42 22.34
CA SER A 48 25.56 -10.94 21.16
C SER A 48 26.39 -9.96 20.34
N PHE A 49 26.32 -10.07 19.03
CA PHE A 49 26.93 -9.11 18.10
C PHE A 49 26.07 -9.01 16.83
N ILE A 50 26.03 -7.83 16.22
CA ILE A 50 25.24 -7.60 15.00
C ILE A 50 25.75 -8.51 13.88
N GLY A 51 24.83 -9.25 13.25
CA GLY A 51 25.15 -10.21 12.19
C GLY A 51 25.51 -11.63 12.66
N PHE A 52 25.48 -11.90 13.98
CA PHE A 52 25.72 -13.21 14.57
C PHE A 52 24.53 -13.69 15.40
N GLN A 53 24.40 -15.02 15.53
CA GLN A 53 23.45 -15.58 16.50
C GLN A 53 23.94 -15.33 17.92
N ASN A 54 23.01 -14.95 18.79
CA ASN A 54 23.31 -14.84 20.21
C ASN A 54 23.71 -16.22 20.75
N ASP A 55 24.82 -16.29 21.45
CA ASP A 55 25.24 -17.51 22.15
C ASP A 55 25.00 -17.39 23.65
N THR A 56 24.57 -18.48 24.26
CA THR A 56 24.18 -18.54 25.67
C THR A 56 24.95 -19.65 26.37
N ILE A 57 25.78 -19.29 27.33
CA ILE A 57 26.74 -20.18 27.96
C ILE A 57 26.48 -20.30 29.46
N HIS A 58 26.38 -21.52 29.94
CA HIS A 58 26.38 -21.81 31.37
C HIS A 58 27.82 -21.74 31.91
N VAL A 59 28.08 -20.84 32.84
CA VAL A 59 29.38 -20.65 33.46
C VAL A 59 29.42 -21.24 34.85
N ASP A 60 30.10 -22.38 34.99
CA ASP A 60 30.37 -23.01 36.28
C ASP A 60 31.52 -22.27 36.99
N SER A 61 31.50 -22.36 38.35
CA SER A 61 32.45 -21.62 39.21
C SER A 61 33.92 -22.00 39.03
N LYS A 62 34.22 -23.04 38.26
CA LYS A 62 35.58 -23.59 38.07
C LYS A 62 36.27 -23.18 36.79
N LYS A 63 35.60 -22.54 35.81
CA LYS A 63 36.21 -22.10 34.54
C LYS A 63 36.67 -20.66 34.66
N GLN A 64 37.96 -20.43 34.55
CA GLN A 64 38.56 -19.08 34.59
C GLN A 64 38.68 -18.43 33.19
N GLU A 65 38.76 -19.19 32.14
CA GLU A 65 38.83 -18.71 30.75
C GLU A 65 37.74 -19.35 29.88
N LEU A 66 37.06 -18.51 29.11
CA LEU A 66 35.99 -18.90 28.19
C LEU A 66 36.40 -18.56 26.75
N GLU A 67 36.38 -19.52 25.87
CA GLU A 67 36.46 -19.29 24.43
C GLU A 67 35.05 -19.46 23.83
N ILE A 68 34.58 -18.41 23.16
CA ILE A 68 33.22 -18.30 22.65
C ILE A 68 33.30 -18.09 21.14
N VAL A 69 32.67 -18.98 20.37
CA VAL A 69 32.64 -18.89 18.92
C VAL A 69 31.24 -18.50 18.48
N LEU A 70 31.07 -17.24 18.07
CA LEU A 70 29.82 -16.78 17.48
C LEU A 70 29.66 -17.36 16.08
N ARG A 71 28.53 -18.00 15.84
CA ARG A 71 28.16 -18.48 14.51
C ARG A 71 27.53 -17.32 13.74
N GLY A 72 27.92 -17.17 12.46
CA GLY A 72 27.31 -16.19 11.58
C GLY A 72 25.80 -16.31 11.65
N GLY A 73 25.12 -15.21 11.90
CA GLY A 73 23.67 -15.19 11.96
C GLY A 73 23.14 -15.72 10.64
N VAL A 74 22.20 -16.64 10.71
CA VAL A 74 21.25 -16.81 9.62
C VAL A 74 20.76 -15.41 9.30
N GLU A 75 20.83 -15.00 8.02
CA GLU A 75 20.11 -13.81 7.56
C GLU A 75 18.79 -13.76 8.32
N LEU A 76 18.61 -12.72 9.13
CA LEU A 76 17.33 -12.48 9.75
C LEU A 76 16.36 -12.41 8.58
N LYS A 77 15.62 -13.50 8.33
CA LYS A 77 14.41 -13.40 7.55
C LYS A 77 13.70 -12.24 8.18
N GLU A 78 13.57 -11.18 7.43
CA GLU A 78 12.79 -10.02 7.80
C GLU A 78 11.49 -10.57 8.38
N VAL A 79 11.36 -10.53 9.70
CA VAL A 79 10.10 -10.82 10.35
C VAL A 79 9.27 -9.60 10.05
N ASN A 80 8.64 -9.61 8.91
CA ASN A 80 7.54 -8.73 8.62
C ASN A 80 6.46 -9.09 9.63
N VAL A 81 6.51 -8.43 10.78
CA VAL A 81 5.39 -8.39 11.71
C VAL A 81 4.33 -7.56 11.01
N VAL A 82 3.59 -8.19 10.11
CA VAL A 82 2.39 -7.65 9.53
C VAL A 82 1.34 -7.67 10.64
N SER A 83 1.42 -6.70 11.53
CA SER A 83 0.31 -6.39 12.41
C SER A 83 -0.77 -5.81 11.50
N ARG A 84 -1.73 -6.62 11.09
CA ARG A 84 -2.96 -6.17 10.43
C ARG A 84 -3.79 -5.38 11.45
N LYS A 85 -3.43 -4.12 11.65
CA LYS A 85 -4.33 -3.20 12.34
C LYS A 85 -5.45 -2.88 11.37
N LEU A 86 -6.65 -3.32 11.73
CA LEU A 86 -7.89 -2.94 11.05
C LEU A 86 -8.08 -1.42 11.22
N GLY A 87 -8.36 -0.73 10.11
CA GLY A 87 -8.70 0.70 10.13
C GLY A 87 -7.65 1.63 9.51
N THR A 88 -7.96 2.91 9.55
CA THR A 88 -7.05 3.98 9.16
C THR A 88 -5.95 4.12 10.21
N MET A 89 -4.71 4.04 9.79
CA MET A 89 -3.55 4.13 10.67
C MET A 89 -2.77 5.41 10.42
N LYS A 90 -2.39 6.08 11.50
CA LYS A 90 -1.45 7.20 11.44
C LYS A 90 -0.02 6.69 11.42
N LEU A 91 0.75 7.04 10.38
CA LEU A 91 2.16 6.65 10.26
C LEU A 91 3.02 7.55 11.18
N ARG A 92 3.42 7.02 12.34
CA ARG A 92 4.15 7.78 13.36
C ARG A 92 5.59 8.10 12.98
N ASN A 93 6.18 7.33 12.07
CA ASN A 93 7.59 7.47 11.67
C ASN A 93 7.75 8.24 10.35
N SER A 94 6.66 8.72 9.74
CA SER A 94 6.74 9.59 8.57
C SER A 94 7.06 11.02 8.98
N VAL A 95 7.90 11.69 8.18
CA VAL A 95 8.18 13.12 8.31
C VAL A 95 6.93 13.95 8.01
N MET A 96 5.99 13.39 7.23
CA MET A 96 4.73 14.00 6.85
C MET A 96 3.59 13.48 7.73
N ASN A 97 2.52 14.27 7.85
CA ASN A 97 1.30 13.82 8.53
C ASN A 97 0.52 12.90 7.60
N GLU A 98 0.80 11.61 7.68
CA GLU A 98 0.26 10.59 6.80
C GLU A 98 -0.73 9.67 7.52
N ASP A 99 -1.88 9.48 6.88
CA ASP A 99 -2.86 8.45 7.24
C ASP A 99 -2.80 7.34 6.18
N MET A 100 -2.81 6.08 6.60
CA MET A 100 -2.87 4.93 5.71
C MET A 100 -4.18 4.18 5.90
N ILE A 101 -4.94 4.01 4.82
CA ILE A 101 -6.12 3.16 4.74
C ILE A 101 -5.66 1.80 4.25
N SER A 102 -5.87 0.77 5.05
CA SER A 102 -5.44 -0.61 4.74
C SER A 102 -6.43 -1.34 3.83
N SER A 103 -5.99 -2.43 3.19
CA SER A 103 -6.86 -3.30 2.40
C SER A 103 -8.05 -3.86 3.20
N ALA A 104 -7.85 -4.11 4.48
CA ALA A 104 -8.93 -4.57 5.37
C ALA A 104 -10.02 -3.50 5.56
N GLU A 105 -9.66 -2.22 5.65
CA GLU A 105 -10.62 -1.13 5.72
C GLU A 105 -11.33 -0.91 4.38
N LEU A 106 -10.59 -0.97 3.27
CA LEU A 106 -11.15 -0.89 1.92
C LEU A 106 -12.17 -2.01 1.66
N SER A 107 -11.88 -3.23 2.10
CA SER A 107 -12.81 -4.37 1.98
C SER A 107 -14.05 -4.18 2.87
N ARG A 108 -13.92 -3.61 4.06
CA ARG A 108 -15.05 -3.30 4.95
C ARG A 108 -15.98 -2.24 4.37
N ALA A 109 -15.40 -1.20 3.76
CA ALA A 109 -16.17 -0.14 3.11
C ALA A 109 -16.86 -0.60 1.82
N ALA A 110 -16.56 -1.83 1.35
CA ALA A 110 -17.08 -2.40 0.10
C ALA A 110 -16.95 -1.42 -1.09
N CYS A 111 -15.81 -0.73 -1.16
CA CYS A 111 -15.57 0.33 -2.11
C CYS A 111 -15.46 -0.22 -3.53
N CYS A 112 -16.28 0.28 -4.46
CA CYS A 112 -16.22 -0.08 -5.87
C CYS A 112 -15.08 0.62 -6.59
N ASN A 113 -14.79 1.88 -6.21
CA ASN A 113 -13.71 2.68 -6.80
C ASN A 113 -13.01 3.56 -5.76
N LEU A 114 -11.93 4.23 -6.20
CA LEU A 114 -11.14 5.10 -5.32
C LEU A 114 -11.97 6.24 -4.71
N GLY A 115 -12.91 6.82 -5.46
CA GLY A 115 -13.75 7.90 -4.94
C GLY A 115 -14.60 7.45 -3.74
N GLU A 116 -15.11 6.24 -3.76
CA GLU A 116 -15.92 5.68 -2.66
C GLU A 116 -15.08 5.24 -1.46
N SER A 117 -13.78 5.04 -1.66
CA SER A 117 -12.85 4.56 -0.61
C SER A 117 -12.63 5.56 0.53
N PHE A 118 -12.99 6.81 0.34
CA PHE A 118 -12.80 7.86 1.34
C PHE A 118 -14.00 8.08 2.26
N VAL A 119 -15.11 7.41 2.06
CA VAL A 119 -16.33 7.57 2.88
C VAL A 119 -16.06 7.35 4.38
N THR A 120 -15.13 6.47 4.71
CA THR A 120 -14.74 6.19 6.10
C THR A 120 -13.59 7.08 6.61
N ASN A 121 -13.00 7.92 5.75
CA ASN A 121 -11.87 8.76 6.13
C ASN A 121 -12.32 10.21 6.37
N PRO A 122 -12.30 10.71 7.63
CA PRO A 122 -12.77 12.05 7.95
C PRO A 122 -11.88 13.18 7.40
N SER A 123 -10.73 12.86 6.85
CA SER A 123 -9.77 13.87 6.35
C SER A 123 -9.94 14.18 4.88
N VAL A 124 -10.66 13.33 4.15
CA VAL A 124 -10.85 13.43 2.70
C VAL A 124 -12.36 13.46 2.42
N ASP A 125 -12.80 14.52 1.79
CA ASP A 125 -14.16 14.63 1.29
C ASP A 125 -14.16 14.44 -0.23
N VAL A 126 -15.12 13.67 -0.73
CA VAL A 126 -15.33 13.44 -2.16
C VAL A 126 -16.72 13.92 -2.53
N SER A 127 -16.79 14.81 -3.47
CA SER A 127 -18.06 15.36 -3.97
C SER A 127 -18.08 15.36 -5.49
N TYR A 128 -19.27 15.41 -6.07
CA TYR A 128 -19.40 15.63 -7.50
C TYR A 128 -19.03 17.08 -7.83
N SER A 129 -18.19 17.27 -8.84
CA SER A 129 -17.87 18.57 -9.41
C SER A 129 -18.80 18.93 -10.57
N ASP A 130 -19.35 17.94 -11.22
CA ASP A 130 -20.33 18.07 -12.29
C ASP A 130 -21.27 16.85 -12.24
N ALA A 131 -22.56 17.11 -12.07
CA ALA A 131 -23.58 16.08 -11.98
C ALA A 131 -23.83 15.43 -13.36
N ALA A 132 -23.81 16.20 -14.43
CA ALA A 132 -24.11 15.71 -15.76
C ALA A 132 -23.11 14.66 -16.25
N THR A 133 -21.83 14.84 -15.96
CA THR A 133 -20.77 13.92 -16.37
C THR A 133 -20.38 12.93 -15.28
N GLY A 134 -20.87 13.14 -14.04
CA GLY A 134 -20.46 12.37 -12.88
C GLY A 134 -19.01 12.61 -12.46
N ALA A 135 -18.42 13.73 -12.91
CA ALA A 135 -17.08 14.11 -12.52
C ALA A 135 -16.99 14.34 -11.01
N LYS A 136 -15.99 13.75 -10.38
CA LYS A 136 -15.79 13.82 -8.92
C LYS A 136 -14.56 14.66 -8.59
N GLN A 137 -14.58 15.31 -7.45
CA GLN A 137 -13.43 16.03 -6.91
C GLN A 137 -13.14 15.59 -5.48
N ILE A 138 -11.87 15.52 -5.16
CA ILE A 138 -11.38 15.32 -3.80
C ILE A 138 -11.19 16.68 -3.15
N LYS A 139 -11.63 16.83 -1.91
CA LYS A 139 -11.30 17.95 -1.04
C LYS A 139 -10.43 17.48 0.10
N LEU A 140 -9.29 18.09 0.27
CA LEU A 140 -8.36 17.84 1.36
C LEU A 140 -8.07 19.16 2.08
N LEU A 141 -8.25 19.20 3.39
CA LEU A 141 -8.13 20.42 4.19
C LEU A 141 -9.03 21.57 3.71
N GLY A 142 -10.20 21.25 3.16
CA GLY A 142 -11.19 22.21 2.69
C GLY A 142 -10.95 22.78 1.28
N LEU A 143 -9.84 22.45 0.62
CA LEU A 143 -9.55 22.89 -0.72
C LEU A 143 -9.76 21.75 -1.73
N SER A 144 -10.31 22.09 -2.90
CA SER A 144 -10.73 21.12 -3.89
C SER A 144 -9.65 20.75 -4.90
N GLY A 145 -9.84 19.63 -5.49
CA GLY A 145 -9.37 18.98 -6.71
C GLY A 145 -7.96 19.30 -7.20
N THR A 146 -7.75 20.46 -7.77
CA THR A 146 -6.47 20.84 -8.38
C THR A 146 -5.30 21.05 -7.41
N TYR A 147 -5.61 21.14 -6.11
CA TYR A 147 -4.62 21.33 -5.04
C TYR A 147 -4.20 20.02 -4.34
N VAL A 148 -4.82 18.91 -4.73
CA VAL A 148 -4.51 17.55 -4.24
C VAL A 148 -3.83 16.77 -5.34
N GLN A 149 -2.63 16.30 -5.08
CA GLN A 149 -1.90 15.49 -6.03
C GLN A 149 -2.30 14.02 -5.92
N MET A 150 -2.65 13.43 -7.06
CA MET A 150 -2.93 12.00 -7.17
C MET A 150 -1.69 11.25 -7.63
N LEU A 151 -1.36 10.18 -6.92
CA LEU A 151 -0.25 9.29 -7.23
C LEU A 151 -0.76 7.84 -7.33
N THR A 152 -0.16 7.09 -8.21
CA THR A 152 -0.25 5.63 -8.23
C THR A 152 1.16 5.09 -8.07
N GLU A 153 1.40 4.38 -6.97
CA GLU A 153 2.72 3.81 -6.64
C GLU A 153 3.85 4.86 -6.69
N ASN A 154 3.58 6.00 -6.07
CA ASN A 154 4.46 7.18 -6.00
C ASN A 154 4.76 7.84 -7.37
N ILE A 155 4.00 7.51 -8.41
CA ILE A 155 4.10 8.16 -9.72
C ILE A 155 2.88 9.06 -9.91
N PRO A 156 3.05 10.37 -10.24
CA PRO A 156 1.93 11.26 -10.51
C PRO A 156 1.03 10.72 -11.62
N ASN A 157 -0.27 10.64 -11.32
CA ASN A 157 -1.27 10.07 -12.21
C ASN A 157 -2.56 10.90 -12.16
N TYR A 158 -3.42 10.81 -13.21
CA TYR A 158 -4.71 11.51 -13.29
C TYR A 158 -4.58 13.02 -13.05
N ARG A 159 -3.80 13.69 -13.89
CA ARG A 159 -3.52 15.13 -13.80
C ARG A 159 -4.38 15.92 -14.77
N GLY A 160 -4.58 17.22 -14.48
CA GLY A 160 -5.29 18.13 -15.34
C GLY A 160 -6.74 17.69 -15.61
N ALA A 161 -7.16 17.66 -16.86
CA ALA A 161 -8.53 17.31 -17.27
C ALA A 161 -8.95 15.87 -16.91
N ALA A 162 -8.00 14.95 -16.72
CA ALA A 162 -8.28 13.59 -16.32
C ALA A 162 -8.54 13.43 -14.81
N ALA A 163 -8.20 14.41 -13.99
CA ALA A 163 -8.31 14.32 -12.53
C ALA A 163 -9.74 14.04 -12.03
N PRO A 164 -10.79 14.70 -12.57
CA PRO A 164 -12.17 14.49 -12.12
C PRO A 164 -12.70 13.07 -12.39
N TYR A 165 -12.20 12.41 -13.42
CA TYR A 165 -12.63 11.07 -13.81
C TYR A 165 -11.71 9.98 -13.25
N GLY A 166 -10.46 10.33 -12.94
CA GLY A 166 -9.42 9.43 -12.45
C GLY A 166 -9.79 8.61 -11.21
N LEU A 167 -10.72 9.13 -10.40
CA LEU A 167 -11.23 8.44 -9.20
C LEU A 167 -12.06 7.19 -9.57
N GLY A 168 -12.74 7.21 -10.70
CA GLY A 168 -13.47 6.06 -11.25
C GLY A 168 -12.55 5.02 -11.92
N TYR A 169 -11.34 5.42 -12.33
CA TYR A 169 -10.40 4.54 -13.05
C TYR A 169 -9.54 3.65 -12.17
N VAL A 170 -9.81 3.66 -10.87
CA VAL A 170 -9.10 2.85 -9.88
C VAL A 170 -10.10 1.95 -9.17
N PRO A 171 -10.26 0.69 -9.60
CA PRO A 171 -11.15 -0.25 -8.97
C PRO A 171 -10.77 -0.54 -7.52
N GLY A 172 -11.77 -0.59 -6.63
CA GLY A 172 -11.58 -0.86 -5.21
C GLY A 172 -10.81 -2.15 -4.92
N PRO A 173 -11.19 -3.28 -5.52
CA PRO A 173 -10.52 -4.55 -5.30
C PRO A 173 -9.05 -4.62 -5.73
N TRP A 174 -8.58 -3.67 -6.56
CA TRP A 174 -7.16 -3.59 -6.97
C TRP A 174 -6.26 -2.98 -5.91
N MET A 175 -6.84 -2.19 -4.98
CA MET A 175 -6.09 -1.40 -4.02
C MET A 175 -5.59 -2.25 -2.85
N GLN A 176 -4.29 -2.16 -2.58
CA GLN A 176 -3.64 -2.72 -1.40
C GLN A 176 -3.72 -1.76 -0.22
N SER A 177 -3.50 -0.49 -0.49
CA SER A 177 -3.60 0.59 0.49
C SER A 177 -3.72 1.95 -0.18
N ILE A 178 -4.24 2.92 0.57
CA ILE A 178 -4.24 4.33 0.17
C ILE A 178 -3.49 5.10 1.26
N GLN A 179 -2.54 5.93 0.86
CA GLN A 179 -1.81 6.83 1.74
C GLN A 179 -2.28 8.25 1.49
N VAL A 180 -2.71 8.93 2.52
CA VAL A 180 -3.17 10.32 2.50
C VAL A 180 -2.19 11.16 3.27
N SER A 181 -1.36 11.93 2.59
CA SER A 181 -0.40 12.87 3.18
C SER A 181 -0.99 14.27 3.17
N LYS A 182 -1.02 14.91 4.32
CA LYS A 182 -1.59 16.25 4.52
C LYS A 182 -0.49 17.30 4.52
N GLY A 183 -0.73 18.40 3.78
CA GLY A 183 0.23 19.48 3.64
C GLY A 183 1.11 19.36 2.39
N ILE A 184 2.10 20.24 2.30
CA ILE A 184 3.00 20.32 1.14
C ILE A 184 3.80 19.01 1.00
N SER A 185 3.78 18.45 -0.20
CA SER A 185 4.48 17.23 -0.54
C SER A 185 5.92 17.48 -1.04
N SER A 186 6.64 16.40 -1.29
CA SER A 186 8.00 16.46 -1.86
C SER A 186 7.99 17.07 -3.27
N VAL A 187 8.90 18.00 -3.54
CA VAL A 187 9.14 18.59 -4.86
C VAL A 187 9.43 17.53 -5.92
N LYS A 188 9.94 16.36 -5.52
CA LYS A 188 10.18 15.22 -6.40
C LYS A 188 8.92 14.76 -7.15
N ASN A 189 7.75 14.88 -6.53
CA ASN A 189 6.48 14.46 -7.11
C ASN A 189 5.80 15.55 -7.95
N GLY A 190 6.33 16.78 -7.94
CA GLY A 190 5.78 17.93 -8.67
C GLY A 190 5.22 19.00 -7.75
N TYR A 191 4.59 20.01 -8.33
CA TYR A 191 4.12 21.23 -7.65
C TYR A 191 2.63 21.20 -7.23
N GLU A 192 1.89 20.18 -7.61
CA GLU A 192 0.43 20.14 -7.48
C GLU A 192 -0.04 19.84 -6.05
N ALA A 193 0.82 19.28 -5.21
CA ALA A 193 0.50 18.94 -3.83
C ALA A 193 0.55 20.16 -2.91
N ILE A 194 -0.46 21.01 -2.94
CA ILE A 194 -0.56 22.19 -2.07
C ILE A 194 -1.22 21.80 -0.75
N THR A 195 -2.34 21.08 -0.78
CA THR A 195 -3.05 20.62 0.41
C THR A 195 -2.63 19.22 0.82
N GLY A 196 -2.07 18.46 -0.09
CA GLY A 196 -1.58 17.12 0.15
C GLY A 196 -1.51 16.25 -1.08
N GLN A 197 -1.17 14.99 -0.85
CA GLN A 197 -1.14 13.98 -1.89
C GLN A 197 -1.88 12.73 -1.44
N ILE A 198 -2.45 12.03 -2.40
CA ILE A 198 -3.08 10.74 -2.23
C ILE A 198 -2.33 9.74 -3.09
N ASN A 199 -1.68 8.76 -2.46
CA ASN A 199 -0.96 7.70 -3.16
C ASN A 199 -1.71 6.38 -3.01
N VAL A 200 -2.00 5.74 -4.14
CA VAL A 200 -2.67 4.44 -4.20
C VAL A 200 -1.64 3.37 -4.52
N GLU A 201 -1.56 2.37 -3.67
CA GLU A 201 -0.75 1.18 -3.89
C GLU A 201 -1.66 0.04 -4.36
N PHE A 202 -1.33 -0.57 -5.50
CA PHE A 202 -2.04 -1.74 -6.01
C PHE A 202 -1.47 -3.03 -5.43
N LYS A 203 -2.25 -4.11 -5.51
CA LYS A 203 -1.82 -5.46 -5.18
C LYS A 203 -0.56 -5.82 -5.95
N LYS A 204 0.44 -6.37 -5.26
CA LYS A 204 1.77 -6.69 -5.81
C LYS A 204 2.01 -8.19 -5.80
N PRO A 205 2.59 -8.77 -6.87
CA PRO A 205 2.80 -10.21 -6.97
C PRO A 205 3.88 -10.76 -6.02
N GLN A 206 4.68 -9.87 -5.40
CA GLN A 206 5.77 -10.27 -4.51
C GLN A 206 5.32 -10.51 -3.07
N LEU A 207 4.10 -10.07 -2.69
CA LEU A 207 3.63 -10.23 -1.32
C LEU A 207 3.45 -11.72 -0.98
N PRO A 208 3.91 -12.17 0.21
CA PRO A 208 3.76 -13.56 0.64
C PRO A 208 2.30 -14.01 0.70
N GLU A 209 1.42 -13.08 0.97
CA GLU A 209 -0.03 -13.26 1.15
C GLU A 209 -0.84 -12.96 -0.14
N ALA A 210 -0.18 -12.74 -1.28
CA ALA A 210 -0.90 -12.52 -2.52
C ALA A 210 -1.70 -13.78 -2.87
N ASP A 211 -3.01 -13.61 -2.97
CA ASP A 211 -3.90 -14.67 -3.41
C ASP A 211 -3.51 -15.11 -4.82
N TRP A 212 -3.58 -16.40 -5.06
CA TRP A 212 -3.29 -16.93 -6.38
C TRP A 212 -4.31 -16.47 -7.42
N VAL A 213 -5.57 -16.51 -7.06
CA VAL A 213 -6.69 -15.96 -7.85
C VAL A 213 -7.73 -15.40 -6.88
N SER A 214 -8.24 -14.22 -7.16
CA SER A 214 -9.43 -13.70 -6.48
C SER A 214 -10.43 -13.15 -7.51
N ALA A 215 -11.70 -13.19 -7.16
CA ALA A 215 -12.78 -12.59 -7.93
C ALA A 215 -13.74 -11.86 -7.01
N ASN A 216 -14.24 -10.73 -7.47
CA ASN A 216 -15.23 -9.92 -6.76
C ASN A 216 -16.32 -9.53 -7.75
N LEU A 217 -17.58 -9.73 -7.38
CA LEU A 217 -18.75 -9.32 -8.14
C LEU A 217 -19.57 -8.36 -7.28
N PHE A 218 -20.02 -7.28 -7.89
CA PHE A 218 -20.89 -6.30 -7.28
C PHE A 218 -22.13 -6.07 -8.15
N ALA A 219 -23.28 -5.89 -7.49
CA ALA A 219 -24.54 -5.51 -8.14
C ALA A 219 -25.30 -4.56 -7.23
N SER A 220 -25.87 -3.51 -7.80
CA SER A 220 -26.70 -2.54 -7.07
C SER A 220 -28.13 -2.47 -7.61
N THR A 221 -29.01 -1.86 -6.83
CA THR A 221 -30.40 -1.60 -7.22
C THR A 221 -30.52 -0.55 -8.33
N THR A 222 -29.47 0.22 -8.59
CA THR A 222 -29.37 1.17 -9.71
C THR A 222 -28.99 0.49 -11.02
N ASN A 223 -28.91 -0.85 -11.05
CA ASN A 223 -28.44 -1.65 -12.18
C ASN A 223 -26.98 -1.41 -12.56
N ARG A 224 -26.15 -1.07 -11.58
CA ARG A 224 -24.69 -1.08 -11.69
C ARG A 224 -24.19 -2.48 -11.39
N TYR A 225 -23.42 -3.04 -12.30
CA TYR A 225 -22.78 -4.34 -12.19
C TYR A 225 -21.29 -4.18 -12.37
N GLU A 226 -20.52 -4.82 -11.50
CA GLU A 226 -19.06 -4.84 -11.61
C GLU A 226 -18.54 -6.25 -11.47
N ALA A 227 -17.52 -6.56 -12.24
CA ALA A 227 -16.75 -7.79 -12.13
C ALA A 227 -15.26 -7.44 -12.03
N ASN A 228 -14.63 -7.92 -10.97
CA ASN A 228 -13.19 -7.79 -10.75
C ASN A 228 -12.57 -9.17 -10.65
N ALA A 229 -11.42 -9.34 -11.28
CA ALA A 229 -10.61 -10.54 -11.13
C ALA A 229 -9.14 -10.16 -11.00
N ASP A 230 -8.43 -10.83 -10.11
CA ASP A 230 -7.00 -10.72 -10.02
C ASP A 230 -6.35 -12.11 -9.92
N ALA A 231 -5.22 -12.26 -10.58
CA ALA A 231 -4.44 -13.47 -10.57
C ALA A 231 -2.95 -13.14 -10.38
N THR A 232 -2.29 -13.89 -9.52
CA THR A 232 -0.85 -13.79 -9.30
C THR A 232 -0.18 -15.11 -9.60
N LEU A 233 0.83 -15.08 -10.47
CA LEU A 233 1.61 -16.24 -10.88
C LEU A 233 3.08 -16.04 -10.51
N LYS A 234 3.63 -16.97 -9.74
CA LYS A 234 5.06 -17.09 -9.46
C LYS A 234 5.68 -17.99 -10.52
N LEU A 235 6.31 -17.42 -11.54
CA LEU A 235 6.91 -18.15 -12.65
C LEU A 235 8.23 -18.82 -12.27
N SER A 236 8.97 -18.19 -11.35
CA SER A 236 10.21 -18.74 -10.79
C SER A 236 10.49 -18.16 -9.42
N LYS A 237 11.64 -18.53 -8.81
CA LYS A 237 12.08 -17.93 -7.53
C LYS A 237 12.29 -16.40 -7.61
N ARG A 238 12.53 -15.88 -8.83
CA ARG A 238 12.85 -14.46 -9.06
C ARG A 238 11.81 -13.73 -9.89
N TRP A 239 11.01 -14.43 -10.68
CA TRP A 239 10.00 -13.83 -11.56
C TRP A 239 8.58 -14.09 -11.06
N SER A 240 7.79 -13.05 -11.02
CA SER A 240 6.35 -13.10 -10.75
C SER A 240 5.59 -12.14 -11.66
N THR A 241 4.34 -12.45 -11.92
CA THR A 241 3.43 -11.59 -12.67
C THR A 241 2.07 -11.54 -11.99
N SER A 242 1.37 -10.44 -12.13
CA SER A 242 -0.03 -10.32 -11.74
C SER A 242 -0.85 -9.68 -12.84
N LEU A 243 -2.08 -10.14 -12.95
CA LEU A 243 -3.11 -9.59 -13.83
C LEU A 243 -4.25 -9.10 -12.95
N LEU A 244 -4.65 -7.84 -13.14
CA LEU A 244 -5.83 -7.25 -12.53
C LEU A 244 -6.78 -6.89 -13.67
N ALA A 245 -8.03 -7.33 -13.61
CA ALA A 245 -9.06 -7.05 -14.59
C ALA A 245 -10.30 -6.48 -13.90
N HIS A 246 -10.95 -5.52 -14.54
CA HIS A 246 -12.15 -4.88 -14.06
C HIS A 246 -13.10 -4.60 -15.24
N TYR A 247 -14.36 -4.85 -15.00
CA TYR A 247 -15.47 -4.48 -15.87
C TYR A 247 -16.54 -3.81 -15.03
N GLU A 248 -17.06 -2.70 -15.50
CA GLU A 248 -18.21 -1.98 -14.93
C GLU A 248 -19.24 -1.72 -16.00
N ASN A 249 -20.50 -1.93 -15.66
CA ASN A 249 -21.65 -1.65 -16.52
C ASN A 249 -22.75 -1.00 -15.69
N GLU A 250 -23.09 0.24 -16.03
CA GLU A 250 -24.23 1.01 -15.49
C GLU A 250 -24.92 1.72 -16.67
N THR A 251 -25.46 0.94 -17.61
CA THR A 251 -26.01 1.44 -18.88
C THR A 251 -27.49 1.76 -18.82
N LYS A 252 -28.18 1.44 -17.71
CA LYS A 252 -29.60 1.80 -17.56
C LYS A 252 -29.72 3.26 -17.12
N ALA A 253 -30.43 4.07 -17.88
CA ALA A 253 -30.79 5.43 -17.48
C ALA A 253 -31.67 5.39 -16.22
N HIS A 254 -31.33 6.18 -15.24
CA HIS A 254 -32.05 6.34 -13.98
C HIS A 254 -32.49 7.79 -13.84
N ASP A 255 -33.80 8.00 -13.75
CA ASP A 255 -34.44 9.29 -13.53
C ASP A 255 -35.41 9.08 -12.35
N GLY A 256 -34.97 9.38 -11.14
CA GLY A 256 -35.71 9.09 -9.92
C GLY A 256 -36.69 10.20 -9.49
N ASN A 257 -36.58 11.37 -10.09
CA ASN A 257 -37.41 12.54 -9.83
C ASN A 257 -38.35 12.88 -10.99
N ASP A 258 -38.31 12.10 -12.08
CA ASP A 258 -39.12 12.24 -13.29
C ASP A 258 -38.99 13.63 -13.97
N ASP A 259 -37.78 14.22 -13.91
CA ASP A 259 -37.52 15.51 -14.57
C ASP A 259 -37.03 15.36 -16.02
N GLY A 260 -36.88 14.15 -16.50
CA GLY A 260 -36.41 13.82 -17.84
C GLY A 260 -34.90 13.84 -18.00
N PHE A 261 -34.15 14.05 -16.93
CA PHE A 261 -32.68 13.96 -16.92
C PHE A 261 -32.20 12.68 -16.22
N VAL A 262 -31.04 12.21 -16.64
CA VAL A 262 -30.40 11.04 -16.01
C VAL A 262 -29.69 11.50 -14.73
N ASP A 263 -30.10 10.95 -13.60
CA ASP A 263 -29.52 11.27 -12.27
C ASP A 263 -28.08 10.79 -12.13
N ILE A 264 -27.75 9.64 -12.71
CA ILE A 264 -26.45 8.99 -12.65
C ILE A 264 -25.98 8.72 -14.07
N PRO A 265 -24.79 9.21 -14.48
CA PRO A 265 -24.26 8.91 -15.80
C PRO A 265 -24.18 7.41 -16.07
N GLN A 266 -24.58 7.02 -17.27
CA GLN A 266 -24.40 5.67 -17.75
C GLN A 266 -22.91 5.44 -18.03
N VAL A 267 -22.37 4.32 -17.55
CA VAL A 267 -20.93 4.01 -17.65
C VAL A 267 -20.77 2.58 -18.15
N GLU A 268 -19.89 2.40 -19.10
CA GLU A 268 -19.34 1.10 -19.46
C GLU A 268 -17.81 1.21 -19.45
N GLN A 269 -17.14 0.43 -18.59
CA GLN A 269 -15.70 0.51 -18.41
C GLN A 269 -15.05 -0.87 -18.48
N TYR A 270 -13.94 -0.94 -19.20
CA TYR A 270 -13.01 -2.06 -19.25
C TYR A 270 -11.64 -1.58 -18.79
N ASN A 271 -11.03 -2.26 -17.81
CA ASN A 271 -9.77 -1.86 -17.25
C ASN A 271 -8.91 -3.09 -16.96
N VAL A 272 -7.70 -3.09 -17.45
CA VAL A 272 -6.76 -4.21 -17.28
C VAL A 272 -5.40 -3.69 -16.92
N TRP A 273 -4.78 -4.30 -15.92
CA TRP A 273 -3.39 -4.04 -15.55
C TRP A 273 -2.62 -5.33 -15.45
N ASN A 274 -1.56 -5.48 -16.23
CA ASN A 274 -0.62 -6.56 -16.11
C ASN A 274 0.73 -6.04 -15.58
N ARG A 275 1.24 -6.69 -14.56
CA ARG A 275 2.51 -6.32 -13.90
C ARG A 275 3.46 -7.50 -13.90
N TRP A 276 4.71 -7.21 -14.14
CA TRP A 276 5.83 -8.11 -14.05
C TRP A 276 6.82 -7.63 -13.00
N ALA A 277 7.34 -8.55 -12.20
CA ALA A 277 8.33 -8.26 -11.19
C ALA A 277 9.46 -9.28 -11.22
N TYR A 278 10.67 -8.77 -11.16
CA TYR A 278 11.89 -9.56 -10.99
C TYR A 278 12.58 -9.17 -9.70
N MET A 279 12.89 -10.15 -8.86
CA MET A 279 13.59 -10.00 -7.58
C MET A 279 14.96 -10.66 -7.69
N GLY A 280 15.99 -9.87 -8.00
CA GLY A 280 17.38 -10.32 -8.00
C GLY A 280 18.07 -10.07 -6.66
N ASP A 281 19.28 -10.58 -6.51
CA ASP A 281 20.04 -10.46 -5.27
C ASP A 281 20.54 -9.02 -5.04
N HIS A 282 20.73 -8.24 -6.11
CA HIS A 282 21.25 -6.87 -6.07
C HIS A 282 20.31 -5.81 -6.67
N TYR A 283 19.26 -6.23 -7.37
CA TYR A 283 18.33 -5.29 -7.99
C TYR A 283 16.92 -5.87 -8.08
N VAL A 284 15.95 -4.98 -8.09
CA VAL A 284 14.54 -5.26 -8.32
C VAL A 284 14.12 -4.54 -9.58
N PHE A 285 13.45 -5.25 -10.48
CA PHE A 285 12.87 -4.69 -11.67
C PHE A 285 11.35 -4.89 -11.66
N GLN A 286 10.62 -3.85 -12.03
CA GLN A 286 9.17 -3.91 -12.19
C GLN A 286 8.77 -3.22 -13.49
N ALA A 287 7.89 -3.87 -14.22
CA ALA A 287 7.24 -3.30 -15.41
C ALA A 287 5.74 -3.55 -15.32
N GLY A 288 4.95 -2.60 -15.82
CA GLY A 288 3.50 -2.70 -15.85
C GLY A 288 2.94 -2.16 -17.15
N PHE A 289 1.86 -2.79 -17.60
CA PHE A 289 1.06 -2.35 -18.74
C PHE A 289 -0.39 -2.19 -18.28
N LYS A 290 -0.99 -1.04 -18.57
CA LYS A 290 -2.39 -0.73 -18.27
C LYS A 290 -3.12 -0.41 -19.57
N ALA A 291 -4.34 -0.94 -19.70
CA ALA A 291 -5.28 -0.56 -20.72
C ALA A 291 -6.63 -0.21 -20.07
N LEU A 292 -7.22 0.90 -20.48
CA LEU A 292 -8.50 1.40 -20.03
C LEU A 292 -9.31 1.85 -21.24
N SER A 293 -10.57 1.44 -21.29
CA SER A 293 -11.57 1.99 -22.20
C SER A 293 -12.83 2.26 -21.40
N GLU A 294 -13.35 3.46 -21.49
CA GLU A 294 -14.60 3.88 -20.84
C GLU A 294 -15.45 4.69 -21.81
N THR A 295 -16.71 4.33 -21.92
CA THR A 295 -17.75 5.13 -22.53
C THR A 295 -18.70 5.61 -21.45
N ARG A 296 -18.93 6.92 -21.41
CA ARG A 296 -19.79 7.57 -20.42
C ARG A 296 -20.81 8.44 -21.15
N SER A 297 -22.08 8.30 -20.79
CA SER A 297 -23.15 9.13 -21.33
C SER A 297 -24.13 9.61 -20.27
N SER A 298 -24.68 10.79 -20.45
CA SER A 298 -25.66 11.40 -19.58
C SER A 298 -26.50 12.43 -20.36
N GLY A 299 -27.38 13.11 -19.67
CA GLY A 299 -28.25 14.16 -20.21
C GLY A 299 -29.72 13.80 -20.13
N GLN A 300 -30.51 14.24 -21.09
CA GLN A 300 -31.95 13.99 -21.11
C GLN A 300 -32.26 12.55 -21.54
N SER A 301 -33.15 11.90 -20.81
CA SER A 301 -33.69 10.57 -21.13
C SER A 301 -35.00 10.67 -21.96
N THR A 302 -35.81 11.69 -21.67
CA THR A 302 -37.10 11.93 -22.32
C THR A 302 -37.31 13.41 -22.62
N HIS A 303 -38.21 13.72 -23.56
CA HIS A 303 -38.67 15.10 -23.72
C HIS A 303 -39.67 15.42 -22.60
N GLY A 304 -39.37 16.44 -21.78
CA GLY A 304 -40.38 17.04 -20.91
C GLY A 304 -41.45 17.76 -21.76
N ASP A 305 -42.60 18.00 -21.17
CA ASP A 305 -43.79 18.55 -21.84
C ASP A 305 -43.61 19.90 -22.56
N MET A 306 -42.44 20.54 -22.43
CA MET A 306 -42.19 21.90 -22.95
C MET A 306 -41.11 22.00 -24.04
N TYR A 307 -40.49 20.92 -24.51
CA TYR A 307 -39.40 21.01 -25.49
C TYR A 307 -39.57 20.05 -26.65
N SER A 308 -39.65 20.58 -27.87
CA SER A 308 -39.73 19.85 -29.13
C SER A 308 -38.40 19.83 -29.90
N GLY A 309 -37.28 19.88 -29.26
CA GLY A 309 -35.95 19.84 -29.85
C GLY A 309 -35.22 18.52 -29.74
N GLU A 310 -33.97 18.46 -30.19
CA GLU A 310 -33.10 17.30 -29.93
C GLU A 310 -32.83 17.18 -28.41
N LEU A 311 -32.79 15.95 -27.91
CA LEU A 311 -32.45 15.67 -26.52
C LEU A 311 -31.01 16.14 -26.23
N TYR A 312 -30.81 16.86 -25.14
CA TYR A 312 -29.48 17.21 -24.65
C TYR A 312 -28.76 15.95 -24.18
N LYS A 313 -27.65 15.61 -24.81
CA LYS A 313 -26.82 14.45 -24.44
C LYS A 313 -25.38 14.86 -24.28
N VAL A 314 -24.73 14.29 -23.29
CA VAL A 314 -23.30 14.41 -23.04
C VAL A 314 -22.68 13.03 -23.16
N GLY A 315 -21.67 12.88 -24.00
CA GLY A 315 -20.88 11.66 -24.17
C GLY A 315 -19.40 11.94 -23.91
N ILE A 316 -18.74 11.04 -23.21
CA ILE A 316 -17.31 11.09 -22.95
C ILE A 316 -16.74 9.70 -23.22
N ASP A 317 -15.82 9.61 -24.16
CA ASP A 317 -15.06 8.40 -24.44
C ASP A 317 -13.63 8.59 -23.97
N THR A 318 -13.14 7.64 -23.19
CA THR A 318 -11.78 7.65 -22.65
C THR A 318 -11.07 6.37 -23.04
N GLU A 319 -9.92 6.51 -23.67
CA GLU A 319 -8.97 5.43 -23.94
C GLU A 319 -7.60 5.79 -23.39
N ARG A 320 -6.94 4.82 -22.73
CA ARG A 320 -5.63 5.04 -22.09
C ARG A 320 -4.79 3.77 -22.06
#